data_2164be0557620c1237024592b713140a
#
_entry.id   2164be0557620c1237024592b713140a
#
_cell.length_a   1.000
_cell.length_b   1.000
_cell.length_c   1.000
_cell.angle_alpha   90.00
_cell.angle_beta   90.00
_cell.angle_gamma   90.00
#
_symmetry.space_group_name_H-M   'P 1'
#
loop_
_entity.id
_entity.type
_entity.pdbx_description
1 polymer ?
#
loop_
_entity_poly.entity_id
_entity_poly.type
_entity_poly.pdbx_seq_one_letter_code
_entity_poly.pdbx_strand_id
1 'polypeptide(L)'
;MTENFDDELARMDELEEQADSALFEALSLDDPIIGLTLRHHPTVQSGTTLQSVIKILRDEKVGCVMVEKDNQIIGVMTERDFLLRAIAKGLDMTALTIDDYMTKNPETLHPDDPISYALNKMHVFGIRHIPIIKEN
;
A
#
# COMPACT_ATOMS: atom_id res chain seq x y z
N MET A 1 -25.53 20.21 -25.77
CA MET A 1 -24.09 20.38 -25.82
C MET A 1 -23.43 19.36 -24.93
N THR A 2 -22.97 18.33 -25.50
CA THR A 2 -22.21 17.31 -24.80
C THR A 2 -20.75 17.77 -24.78
N GLU A 3 -20.29 18.21 -23.59
CA GLU A 3 -18.86 18.17 -23.35
C GLU A 3 -18.42 16.73 -23.58
N ASN A 4 -17.43 16.57 -24.42
CA ASN A 4 -17.00 15.27 -24.88
C ASN A 4 -16.25 14.63 -23.70
N PHE A 5 -16.76 13.53 -23.20
CA PHE A 5 -16.13 12.72 -22.13
C PHE A 5 -14.67 12.39 -22.46
N ASP A 6 -14.36 12.24 -23.75
CA ASP A 6 -13.00 12.01 -24.24
C ASP A 6 -12.09 13.23 -24.01
N ASP A 7 -12.61 14.46 -24.10
CA ASP A 7 -11.84 15.67 -23.81
C ASP A 7 -11.55 15.84 -22.31
N GLU A 8 -12.44 15.36 -21.48
CA GLU A 8 -12.26 15.41 -20.03
C GLU A 8 -11.25 14.38 -19.55
N LEU A 9 -11.28 13.17 -20.13
CA LEU A 9 -10.28 12.14 -19.88
C LEU A 9 -8.88 12.59 -20.35
N ALA A 10 -8.79 13.17 -21.55
CA ALA A 10 -7.53 13.69 -22.08
C ALA A 10 -6.94 14.80 -21.18
N ARG A 11 -7.78 15.65 -20.60
CA ARG A 11 -7.35 16.66 -19.63
C ARG A 11 -6.85 16.07 -18.33
N MET A 12 -7.50 15.01 -17.84
CA MET A 12 -7.06 14.30 -16.63
C MET A 12 -5.70 13.65 -16.85
N ASP A 13 -5.53 12.97 -17.99
CA ASP A 13 -4.25 12.35 -18.35
C ASP A 13 -3.12 13.38 -18.46
N GLU A 14 -3.37 14.53 -19.08
CA GLU A 14 -2.41 15.63 -19.18
C GLU A 14 -2.04 16.22 -17.80
N LEU A 15 -3.01 16.32 -16.90
CA LEU A 15 -2.77 16.81 -15.54
C LEU A 15 -2.00 15.81 -14.68
N GLU A 16 -2.26 14.52 -14.85
CA GLU A 16 -1.50 13.45 -14.20
C GLU A 16 -0.06 13.41 -14.73
N GLU A 17 0.15 13.48 -16.03
CA GLU A 17 1.48 13.54 -16.64
C GLU A 17 2.27 14.76 -16.17
N GLN A 18 1.63 15.93 -16.09
CA GLN A 18 2.27 17.15 -15.59
C GLN A 18 2.61 17.08 -14.11
N ALA A 19 1.73 16.50 -13.30
CA ALA A 19 1.97 16.31 -11.88
C ALA A 19 3.11 15.31 -11.65
N ASP A 20 3.15 14.22 -12.37
CA ASP A 20 4.21 13.23 -12.31
C ASP A 20 5.55 13.80 -12.79
N SER A 21 5.56 14.55 -13.88
CA SER A 21 6.75 15.22 -14.38
C SER A 21 7.28 16.26 -13.39
N ALA A 22 6.41 17.06 -12.79
CA ALA A 22 6.81 18.04 -11.78
C ALA A 22 7.37 17.36 -10.54
N LEU A 23 6.82 16.21 -10.13
CA LEU A 23 7.33 15.42 -9.02
C LEU A 23 8.73 14.87 -9.34
N PHE A 24 8.93 14.35 -10.55
CA PHE A 24 10.24 13.85 -11.00
C PHE A 24 11.28 14.96 -11.12
N GLU A 25 10.89 16.17 -11.51
CA GLU A 25 11.79 17.33 -11.54
C GLU A 25 12.14 17.84 -10.13
N ALA A 26 11.22 17.70 -9.17
CA ALA A 26 11.40 18.18 -7.80
C ALA A 26 12.21 17.24 -6.90
N LEU A 27 12.24 15.93 -7.24
CA LEU A 27 12.85 14.89 -6.41
C LEU A 27 13.87 14.08 -7.21
N SER A 28 15.02 13.84 -6.59
CA SER A 28 16.02 12.90 -7.09
C SER A 28 15.76 11.51 -6.51
N LEU A 29 16.12 10.46 -7.24
CA LEU A 29 16.09 9.08 -6.73
C LEU A 29 16.98 8.85 -5.51
N ASP A 30 17.94 9.73 -5.29
CA ASP A 30 18.82 9.71 -4.11
C ASP A 30 18.23 10.43 -2.90
N ASP A 31 17.12 11.17 -3.09
CA ASP A 31 16.44 11.87 -2.01
C ASP A 31 15.80 10.87 -1.04
N PRO A 32 15.70 11.23 0.27
CA PRO A 32 15.07 10.36 1.25
C PRO A 32 13.58 10.23 1.02
N ILE A 33 13.05 9.04 1.30
CA ILE A 33 11.62 8.70 1.14
C ILE A 33 10.72 9.67 1.90
N ILE A 34 11.15 10.17 3.06
CA ILE A 34 10.38 11.12 3.86
C ILE A 34 10.05 12.43 3.12
N GLY A 35 10.80 12.75 2.06
CA GLY A 35 10.50 13.88 1.19
C GLY A 35 9.25 13.68 0.32
N LEU A 36 8.75 12.46 0.21
CA LEU A 36 7.50 12.14 -0.49
C LEU A 36 6.30 12.40 0.41
N THR A 37 5.16 12.71 -0.22
CA THR A 37 3.87 12.70 0.48
C THR A 37 3.42 11.24 0.65
N LEU A 38 3.66 10.67 1.83
CA LEU A 38 3.29 9.30 2.12
C LEU A 38 1.82 9.22 2.56
N ARG A 39 1.11 8.21 2.05
CA ARG A 39 -0.25 7.94 2.51
C ARG A 39 -0.21 7.21 3.84
N HIS A 40 -1.04 7.67 4.76
CA HIS A 40 -1.27 6.93 6.00
C HIS A 40 -2.12 5.68 5.69
N HIS A 41 -1.63 4.53 6.12
CA HIS A 41 -2.38 3.29 6.03
C HIS A 41 -2.72 2.77 7.43
N PRO A 42 -3.89 2.15 7.60
CA PRO A 42 -4.29 1.64 8.89
C PRO A 42 -3.41 0.48 9.35
N THR A 43 -3.24 0.39 10.64
CA THR A 43 -2.59 -0.73 11.33
C THR A 43 -3.63 -1.48 12.14
N VAL A 44 -3.63 -2.80 12.03
CA VAL A 44 -4.50 -3.67 12.81
C VAL A 44 -3.65 -4.56 13.71
N GLN A 45 -4.25 -5.01 14.81
CA GLN A 45 -3.57 -5.92 15.71
C GLN A 45 -3.59 -7.36 15.20
N SER A 46 -2.55 -8.11 15.53
CA SER A 46 -2.53 -9.57 15.39
C SER A 46 -3.83 -10.16 15.97
N GLY A 47 -4.40 -11.15 15.30
CA GLY A 47 -5.68 -11.76 15.69
C GLY A 47 -6.94 -11.08 15.16
N THR A 48 -6.82 -9.97 14.45
CA THR A 48 -7.97 -9.32 13.82
C THR A 48 -8.57 -10.21 12.73
N THR A 49 -9.90 -10.34 12.70
CA THR A 49 -10.58 -11.15 11.68
C THR A 49 -10.46 -10.57 10.30
N LEU A 50 -10.47 -11.42 9.29
CA LEU A 50 -10.45 -10.97 7.88
C LEU A 50 -11.66 -10.08 7.55
N GLN A 51 -12.84 -10.37 8.12
CA GLN A 51 -14.02 -9.52 7.94
C GLN A 51 -13.80 -8.11 8.45
N SER A 52 -13.21 -7.97 9.64
CA SER A 52 -12.89 -6.65 10.21
C SER A 52 -11.88 -5.89 9.36
N VAL A 53 -10.90 -6.58 8.80
CA VAL A 53 -9.90 -5.98 7.89
C VAL A 53 -10.55 -5.50 6.59
N ILE A 54 -11.42 -6.31 6.00
CA ILE A 54 -12.17 -5.92 4.78
C ILE A 54 -12.97 -4.65 5.02
N LYS A 55 -13.63 -4.56 6.19
CA LYS A 55 -14.39 -3.36 6.56
C LYS A 55 -13.50 -2.12 6.63
N ILE A 56 -12.32 -2.23 7.23
CA ILE A 56 -11.34 -1.14 7.31
C ILE A 56 -10.88 -0.71 5.91
N LEU A 57 -10.50 -1.66 5.06
CA LEU A 57 -10.07 -1.37 3.69
C LEU A 57 -11.15 -0.62 2.90
N ARG A 58 -12.40 -1.05 3.04
CA ARG A 58 -13.54 -0.43 2.39
C ARG A 58 -13.81 0.98 2.91
N ASP A 59 -13.90 1.13 4.23
CA ASP A 59 -14.30 2.39 4.87
C ASP A 59 -13.22 3.47 4.70
N GLU A 60 -11.95 3.09 4.78
CA GLU A 60 -10.81 3.99 4.60
C GLU A 60 -10.32 4.10 3.16
N LYS A 61 -10.86 3.31 2.25
CA LYS A 61 -10.52 3.30 0.81
C LYS A 61 -9.02 3.13 0.56
N VAL A 62 -8.43 2.18 1.22
CA VAL A 62 -7.01 1.84 1.11
C VAL A 62 -6.82 0.41 0.59
N GLY A 63 -5.67 0.14 -0.02
CA GLY A 63 -5.35 -1.15 -0.64
C GLY A 63 -4.57 -2.12 0.24
N CYS A 64 -4.17 -1.72 1.44
CA CYS A 64 -3.47 -2.59 2.36
C CYS A 64 -3.61 -2.13 3.81
N VAL A 65 -3.37 -3.06 4.72
CA VAL A 65 -3.22 -2.81 6.15
C VAL A 65 -1.89 -3.39 6.64
N MET A 66 -1.31 -2.73 7.64
CA MET A 66 -0.20 -3.29 8.39
C MET A 66 -0.71 -4.06 9.59
N VAL A 67 -0.01 -5.13 9.97
CA VAL A 67 -0.33 -5.95 11.13
C VAL A 67 0.73 -5.75 12.20
N GLU A 68 0.28 -5.39 13.39
CA GLU A 68 1.14 -5.10 14.52
C GLU A 68 0.93 -6.10 15.65
N LYS A 69 2.03 -6.47 16.28
CA LYS A 69 2.04 -7.23 17.53
C LYS A 69 3.19 -6.72 18.39
N ASP A 70 2.92 -6.46 19.68
CA ASP A 70 3.91 -5.98 20.63
C ASP A 70 4.67 -4.72 20.13
N ASN A 71 3.93 -3.78 19.55
CA ASN A 71 4.44 -2.53 18.94
C ASN A 71 5.41 -2.73 17.76
N GLN A 72 5.39 -3.91 17.15
CA GLN A 72 6.20 -4.21 15.96
C GLN A 72 5.31 -4.60 14.78
N ILE A 73 5.67 -4.16 13.59
CA ILE A 73 5.00 -4.59 12.35
C ILE A 73 5.47 -6.00 12.01
N ILE A 74 4.54 -6.94 12.04
CA ILE A 74 4.80 -8.36 11.78
C ILE A 74 4.31 -8.83 10.42
N GLY A 75 3.49 -8.05 9.76
CA GLY A 75 2.92 -8.42 8.48
C GLY A 75 2.25 -7.27 7.74
N VAL A 76 1.94 -7.52 6.49
CA VAL A 76 1.14 -6.65 5.61
C VAL A 76 0.12 -7.51 4.89
N MET A 77 -1.11 -7.04 4.77
CA MET A 77 -2.12 -7.68 3.94
C MET A 77 -2.66 -6.69 2.91
N THR A 78 -2.61 -7.08 1.64
CA THR A 78 -3.05 -6.29 0.51
C THR A 78 -4.37 -6.83 -0.03
N GLU A 79 -5.08 -6.03 -0.85
CA GLU A 79 -6.27 -6.48 -1.60
C GLU A 79 -5.98 -7.75 -2.41
N ARG A 80 -4.79 -7.84 -2.99
CA ARG A 80 -4.38 -9.02 -3.76
C ARG A 80 -4.30 -10.27 -2.89
N ASP A 81 -3.80 -10.15 -1.66
CA ASP A 81 -3.78 -11.27 -0.71
C ASP A 81 -5.19 -11.77 -0.39
N PHE A 82 -6.16 -10.87 -0.22
CA PHE A 82 -7.57 -11.25 -0.03
C PHE A 82 -8.11 -12.02 -1.22
N LEU A 83 -7.89 -11.52 -2.44
CA LEU A 83 -8.39 -12.16 -3.65
C LEU A 83 -7.81 -13.56 -3.87
N LEU A 84 -6.50 -13.70 -3.72
CA LEU A 84 -5.80 -14.93 -4.08
C LEU A 84 -5.75 -15.95 -2.96
N ARG A 85 -5.65 -15.51 -1.71
CA ARG A 85 -5.46 -16.42 -0.56
C ARG A 85 -6.73 -16.74 0.18
N ALA A 86 -7.70 -15.82 0.20
CA ALA A 86 -8.92 -15.99 0.99
C ALA A 86 -10.16 -16.18 0.11
N ILE A 87 -10.50 -15.22 -0.74
CA ILE A 87 -11.73 -15.25 -1.54
C ILE A 87 -11.69 -16.38 -2.56
N ALA A 88 -10.57 -16.54 -3.27
CA ALA A 88 -10.43 -17.61 -4.27
C ALA A 88 -10.58 -19.02 -3.70
N LYS A 89 -10.34 -19.20 -2.40
CA LYS A 89 -10.48 -20.47 -1.69
C LYS A 89 -11.84 -20.66 -1.02
N GLY A 90 -12.74 -19.68 -1.10
CA GLY A 90 -14.08 -19.75 -0.50
C GLY A 90 -14.07 -19.80 1.03
N LEU A 91 -13.10 -19.17 1.68
CA LEU A 91 -12.94 -19.21 3.12
C LEU A 91 -13.92 -18.32 3.86
N ASP A 92 -14.28 -18.71 5.10
CA ASP A 92 -15.13 -17.92 5.98
C ASP A 92 -14.35 -16.78 6.64
N MET A 93 -14.59 -15.55 6.17
CA MET A 93 -13.91 -14.34 6.64
C MET A 93 -14.24 -13.98 8.08
N THR A 94 -15.33 -14.50 8.65
CA THR A 94 -15.75 -14.22 10.03
C THR A 94 -14.99 -15.04 11.07
N ALA A 95 -14.47 -16.20 10.68
CA ALA A 95 -13.80 -17.15 11.55
C ALA A 95 -12.27 -17.05 11.46
N LEU A 96 -11.74 -16.49 10.37
CA LEU A 96 -10.32 -16.48 10.09
C LEU A 96 -9.66 -15.17 10.51
N THR A 97 -8.42 -15.26 10.97
CA THR A 97 -7.62 -14.10 11.38
C THR A 97 -6.58 -13.76 10.34
N ILE A 98 -6.18 -12.48 10.34
CA ILE A 98 -5.22 -11.93 9.40
C ILE A 98 -3.85 -12.63 9.47
N ASP A 99 -3.49 -13.16 10.62
CA ASP A 99 -2.16 -13.75 10.85
C ASP A 99 -1.81 -14.91 9.91
N ASP A 100 -2.83 -15.69 9.51
CA ASP A 100 -2.62 -16.84 8.63
C ASP A 100 -2.59 -16.49 7.13
N TYR A 101 -3.02 -15.27 6.79
CA TYR A 101 -3.19 -14.85 5.38
C TYR A 101 -2.34 -13.66 4.96
N MET A 102 -1.79 -12.94 5.91
CA MET A 102 -0.89 -11.80 5.64
C MET A 102 0.45 -12.27 5.06
N THR A 103 1.13 -11.35 4.40
CA THR A 103 2.56 -11.51 4.11
C THR A 103 3.35 -11.26 5.38
N LYS A 104 4.01 -12.29 5.89
CA LYS A 104 4.82 -12.22 7.12
C LYS A 104 6.20 -11.63 6.82
N ASN A 105 6.76 -10.92 7.81
CA ASN A 105 8.07 -10.30 7.69
C ASN A 105 8.22 -9.51 6.38
N PRO A 106 7.36 -8.49 6.16
CA PRO A 106 7.37 -7.75 4.90
C PRO A 106 8.69 -6.99 4.73
N GLU A 107 9.04 -6.72 3.49
CA GLU A 107 10.10 -5.77 3.17
C GLU A 107 9.73 -4.40 3.73
N THR A 108 10.64 -3.77 4.45
CA THR A 108 10.46 -2.45 5.05
C THR A 108 11.60 -1.51 4.65
N LEU A 109 11.36 -0.22 4.77
CA LEU A 109 12.36 0.82 4.57
C LEU A 109 12.28 1.82 5.72
N HIS A 110 13.40 2.51 5.94
CA HIS A 110 13.48 3.63 6.87
C HIS A 110 13.13 4.95 6.14
N PRO A 111 12.55 5.93 6.83
CA PRO A 111 12.25 7.25 6.23
C PRO A 111 13.43 7.93 5.54
N ASP A 112 14.64 7.70 6.03
CA ASP A 112 15.87 8.27 5.50
C ASP A 112 16.47 7.50 4.32
N ASP A 113 15.91 6.31 3.99
CA ASP A 113 16.37 5.54 2.84
C ASP A 113 16.07 6.28 1.53
N PRO A 114 16.94 6.14 0.52
CA PRO A 114 16.70 6.73 -0.79
C PRO A 114 15.46 6.18 -1.48
N ILE A 115 14.77 7.01 -2.25
CA ILE A 115 13.62 6.61 -3.08
C ILE A 115 13.98 5.44 -4.00
N SER A 116 15.22 5.42 -4.53
CA SER A 116 15.72 4.34 -5.38
C SER A 116 15.65 2.96 -4.72
N TYR A 117 15.80 2.88 -3.39
CA TYR A 117 15.66 1.62 -2.65
C TYR A 117 14.24 1.08 -2.70
N ALA A 118 13.24 1.96 -2.58
CA ALA A 118 11.84 1.57 -2.71
C ALA A 118 11.53 1.01 -4.10
N LEU A 119 11.96 1.70 -5.14
CA LEU A 119 11.76 1.26 -6.52
C LEU A 119 12.45 -0.07 -6.81
N ASN A 120 13.67 -0.24 -6.32
CA ASN A 120 14.40 -1.49 -6.47
C ASN A 120 13.70 -2.67 -5.78
N LYS A 121 13.25 -2.49 -4.54
CA LYS A 121 12.51 -3.53 -3.81
C LYS A 121 11.19 -3.87 -4.48
N MET A 122 10.45 -2.89 -4.97
CA MET A 122 9.20 -3.11 -5.72
C MET A 122 9.45 -3.92 -6.99
N HIS A 123 10.52 -3.62 -7.70
CA HIS A 123 10.90 -4.33 -8.91
C HIS A 123 11.36 -5.77 -8.63
N VAL A 124 12.28 -5.94 -7.69
CA VAL A 124 12.89 -7.24 -7.38
C VAL A 124 11.88 -8.21 -6.78
N PHE A 125 11.03 -7.75 -5.86
CA PHE A 125 10.07 -8.59 -5.14
C PHE A 125 8.66 -8.60 -5.74
N GLY A 126 8.41 -7.78 -6.78
CA GLY A 126 7.08 -7.67 -7.38
C GLY A 126 6.00 -7.11 -6.45
N ILE A 127 6.37 -6.26 -5.52
CA ILE A 127 5.49 -5.67 -4.52
C ILE A 127 5.17 -4.20 -4.84
N ARG A 128 4.02 -3.72 -4.39
CA ARG A 128 3.57 -2.33 -4.57
C ARG A 128 3.45 -1.55 -3.27
N HIS A 129 3.55 -2.24 -2.13
CA HIS A 129 3.39 -1.65 -0.81
C HIS A 129 4.59 -2.03 0.04
N ILE A 130 5.28 -1.02 0.56
CA ILE A 130 6.42 -1.20 1.45
C ILE A 130 6.18 -0.32 2.67
N PRO A 131 6.05 -0.89 3.88
CA PRO A 131 5.97 -0.11 5.09
C PRO A 131 7.23 0.70 5.33
N ILE A 132 7.06 1.97 5.65
CA ILE A 132 8.14 2.85 6.07
C ILE A 132 8.12 2.86 7.59
N ILE A 133 9.15 2.32 8.21
CA ILE A 133 9.22 2.13 9.65
C ILE A 133 10.39 2.94 10.20
N LYS A 134 10.05 3.79 11.16
CA LYS A 134 11.05 4.49 11.94
C LYS A 134 11.43 3.60 13.11
N GLU A 135 12.64 3.07 13.08
CA GLU A 135 13.14 2.26 14.18
C GLU A 135 13.30 3.06 15.47
N ASN A 136 13.01 2.39 16.55
CA ASN A 136 13.40 2.83 17.89
C ASN A 136 14.82 2.43 18.18
#